data_abb2f5991848dc4848aa71a0829bea2b
#
_entry.id   abb2f5991848dc4848aa71a0829bea2b
#
_cell.length_a   1.000
_cell.length_b   1.000
_cell.length_c   1.000
_cell.angle_alpha   90.00
_cell.angle_beta   90.00
_cell.angle_gamma   90.00
#
_symmetry.space_group_name_H-M   'P 1'
#
loop_
_entity.id
_entity.type
_entity.pdbx_description
1 polymer ?
#
loop_
_entity_poly.entity_id
_entity_poly.type
_entity_poly.pdbx_seq_one_letter_code
_entity_poly.pdbx_strand_id
1 'polypeptide(L)'
;RVEEMPQYAQIIGDLELAINDEVDIESIALITQNVEESWFRLEDQMIMWAIPLARDLSDEQITKFIQVLKTKTTQSEKKLLVRNDQVYQSDSYKSLRKNLRRFMGSLTKDQLDLVKITSKEMRRVDAERIQSRKAFNEKLSFILQREQGWEDRLKKITHSDDLVAENYQSTYAFNTDLIQHLLVAILNSRNDKQDQKLRTQLARY
;
A
#
# COMPACT_ATOMS: atom_id res chain seq x y z
N ARG A 1 5.69 -14.23 -11.46
CA ARG A 1 5.87 -13.01 -12.25
C ARG A 1 5.16 -13.09 -13.59
N VAL A 2 5.23 -14.22 -14.29
CA VAL A 2 4.60 -14.42 -15.62
C VAL A 2 3.08 -14.50 -15.51
N GLU A 3 2.53 -15.09 -14.45
CA GLU A 3 1.09 -15.30 -14.25
C GLU A 3 0.33 -14.02 -13.85
N GLU A 4 1.00 -13.07 -13.19
CA GLU A 4 0.40 -11.80 -12.76
C GLU A 4 0.50 -10.68 -13.81
N MET A 5 1.37 -10.82 -14.81
CA MET A 5 1.56 -9.81 -15.86
C MET A 5 0.27 -9.47 -16.63
N PRO A 6 -0.60 -10.44 -16.99
CA PRO A 6 -1.85 -10.14 -17.67
C PRO A 6 -2.80 -9.27 -16.83
N GLN A 7 -2.84 -9.48 -15.52
CA GLN A 7 -3.73 -8.75 -14.61
C GLN A 7 -3.24 -7.32 -14.37
N TYR A 8 -1.93 -7.10 -14.27
CA TYR A 8 -1.36 -5.75 -14.23
C TYR A 8 -1.62 -5.00 -15.53
N ALA A 9 -1.49 -5.68 -16.68
CA ALA A 9 -1.82 -5.09 -17.98
C ALA A 9 -3.31 -4.72 -18.10
N GLN A 10 -4.19 -5.53 -17.51
CA GLN A 10 -5.62 -5.21 -17.46
C GLN A 10 -5.89 -3.98 -16.60
N ILE A 11 -5.33 -3.87 -15.38
CA ILE A 11 -5.48 -2.69 -14.51
C ILE A 11 -5.01 -1.42 -15.22
N ILE A 12 -3.91 -1.49 -15.96
CA ILE A 12 -3.41 -0.36 -16.76
C ILE A 12 -4.38 -0.03 -17.89
N GLY A 13 -4.89 -1.04 -18.60
CA GLY A 13 -5.89 -0.87 -19.66
C GLY A 13 -7.19 -0.23 -19.12
N ASP A 14 -7.68 -0.67 -17.97
CA ASP A 14 -8.86 -0.10 -17.31
C ASP A 14 -8.63 1.38 -16.96
N LEU A 15 -7.43 1.73 -16.46
CA LEU A 15 -7.07 3.12 -16.20
C LEU A 15 -6.95 3.92 -17.51
N GLU A 16 -6.36 3.37 -18.57
CA GLU A 16 -6.28 4.04 -19.86
C GLU A 16 -7.66 4.30 -20.47
N LEU A 17 -8.60 3.37 -20.30
CA LEU A 17 -9.99 3.56 -20.72
C LEU A 17 -10.68 4.65 -19.89
N ALA A 18 -10.54 4.58 -18.57
CA ALA A 18 -11.16 5.54 -17.63
C ALA A 18 -10.71 7.00 -17.89
N ILE A 19 -9.46 7.20 -18.34
CA ILE A 19 -8.95 8.57 -18.60
C ILE A 19 -9.28 9.10 -20.01
N ASN A 20 -9.99 8.35 -20.86
CA ASN A 20 -10.41 8.84 -22.18
C ASN A 20 -11.59 9.81 -22.11
N ASP A 21 -12.42 9.68 -21.08
CA ASP A 21 -13.58 10.51 -20.81
C ASP A 21 -13.43 11.22 -19.45
N GLU A 22 -14.53 11.78 -18.95
CA GLU A 22 -14.62 12.28 -17.58
C GLU A 22 -14.50 11.09 -16.60
N VAL A 23 -13.52 11.18 -15.72
CA VAL A 23 -13.24 10.11 -14.74
C VAL A 23 -14.28 10.18 -13.62
N ASP A 24 -14.99 9.08 -13.39
CA ASP A 24 -15.92 8.93 -12.27
C ASP A 24 -15.28 8.19 -11.07
N ILE A 25 -15.96 8.27 -9.93
CA ILE A 25 -15.49 7.68 -8.66
C ILE A 25 -15.57 6.17 -8.69
N GLU A 26 -16.56 5.60 -9.35
CA GLU A 26 -16.79 4.17 -9.46
C GLU A 26 -15.64 3.50 -10.21
N SER A 27 -15.20 4.09 -11.31
CA SER A 27 -14.03 3.61 -12.09
C SER A 27 -12.75 3.63 -11.25
N ILE A 28 -12.49 4.71 -10.49
CA ILE A 28 -11.32 4.80 -9.61
C ILE A 28 -11.41 3.82 -8.45
N ALA A 29 -12.58 3.63 -7.86
CA ALA A 29 -12.80 2.65 -6.79
C ALA A 29 -12.53 1.22 -7.28
N LEU A 30 -13.06 0.85 -8.46
CA LEU A 30 -12.82 -0.47 -9.07
C LEU A 30 -11.33 -0.70 -9.37
N ILE A 31 -10.64 0.29 -9.96
CA ILE A 31 -9.20 0.20 -10.22
C ILE A 31 -8.43 0.04 -8.91
N THR A 32 -8.78 0.78 -7.86
CA THR A 32 -8.16 0.67 -6.54
C THR A 32 -8.35 -0.73 -5.95
N GLN A 33 -9.56 -1.27 -6.02
CA GLN A 33 -9.86 -2.63 -5.57
C GLN A 33 -9.03 -3.67 -6.33
N ASN A 34 -8.95 -3.58 -7.65
CA ASN A 34 -8.16 -4.51 -8.48
C ASN A 34 -6.66 -4.46 -8.13
N VAL A 35 -6.13 -3.27 -7.79
CA VAL A 35 -4.76 -3.11 -7.31
C VAL A 35 -4.57 -3.79 -5.94
N GLU A 36 -5.50 -3.62 -5.01
CA GLU A 36 -5.46 -4.26 -3.68
C GLU A 36 -5.52 -5.78 -3.79
N GLU A 37 -6.42 -6.32 -4.60
CA GLU A 37 -6.52 -7.76 -4.84
C GLU A 37 -5.23 -8.32 -5.47
N SER A 38 -4.62 -7.59 -6.40
CA SER A 38 -3.33 -7.98 -6.99
C SER A 38 -2.20 -7.98 -5.95
N TRP A 39 -2.25 -7.05 -5.00
CA TRP A 39 -1.30 -7.01 -3.89
C TRP A 39 -1.44 -8.24 -2.97
N PHE A 40 -2.67 -8.62 -2.59
CA PHE A 40 -2.91 -9.81 -1.78
C PHE A 40 -2.41 -11.09 -2.47
N ARG A 41 -2.69 -11.25 -3.78
CA ARG A 41 -2.16 -12.40 -4.55
C ARG A 41 -0.63 -12.43 -4.56
N LEU A 42 0.02 -11.26 -4.67
CA LEU A 42 1.47 -11.16 -4.62
C LEU A 42 2.02 -11.56 -3.23
N GLU A 43 1.35 -11.14 -2.16
CA GLU A 43 1.71 -11.53 -0.79
C GLU A 43 1.62 -13.04 -0.62
N ASP A 44 0.56 -13.69 -1.09
CA ASP A 44 0.41 -15.14 -1.05
C ASP A 44 1.53 -15.85 -1.83
N GLN A 45 1.86 -15.36 -3.02
CA GLN A 45 2.98 -15.89 -3.80
C GLN A 45 4.33 -15.73 -3.06
N MET A 46 4.55 -14.58 -2.41
CA MET A 46 5.77 -14.37 -1.61
C MET A 46 5.85 -15.36 -0.45
N ILE A 47 4.74 -15.66 0.22
CA ILE A 47 4.69 -16.68 1.27
C ILE A 47 4.99 -18.06 0.71
N MET A 48 4.44 -18.43 -0.44
CA MET A 48 4.73 -19.70 -1.09
C MET A 48 6.22 -19.88 -1.41
N TRP A 49 6.91 -18.80 -1.82
CA TRP A 49 8.36 -18.82 -2.03
C TRP A 49 9.17 -18.83 -0.73
N ALA A 50 8.62 -18.23 0.33
CA ALA A 50 9.28 -18.18 1.64
C ALA A 50 9.31 -19.56 2.34
N ILE A 51 8.33 -20.44 2.09
CA ILE A 51 8.25 -21.76 2.74
C ILE A 51 9.48 -22.62 2.50
N PRO A 52 9.91 -22.92 1.25
CA PRO A 52 11.12 -23.68 1.00
C PRO A 52 12.35 -23.05 1.65
N LEU A 53 12.49 -21.71 1.52
CA LEU A 53 13.58 -20.97 2.13
C LEU A 53 13.58 -21.16 3.67
N ALA A 54 12.43 -20.98 4.31
CA ALA A 54 12.31 -21.13 5.76
C ALA A 54 12.56 -22.56 6.23
N ARG A 55 12.36 -23.57 5.38
CA ARG A 55 12.69 -24.99 5.67
C ARG A 55 14.21 -25.19 5.74
N ASP A 56 14.96 -24.53 4.86
CA ASP A 56 16.40 -24.71 4.70
C ASP A 56 17.23 -23.86 5.68
N LEU A 57 16.64 -22.82 6.28
CA LEU A 57 17.30 -21.94 7.24
C LEU A 57 17.56 -22.66 8.56
N SER A 58 18.73 -22.42 9.19
CA SER A 58 18.99 -22.86 10.56
C SER A 58 18.17 -22.06 11.57
N ASP A 59 17.98 -22.60 12.78
CA ASP A 59 17.26 -21.91 13.87
C ASP A 59 17.93 -20.59 14.25
N GLU A 60 19.26 -20.53 14.17
CA GLU A 60 20.00 -19.28 14.38
C GLU A 60 19.70 -18.23 13.31
N GLN A 61 19.63 -18.65 12.04
CA GLN A 61 19.28 -17.75 10.94
C GLN A 61 17.84 -17.22 11.07
N ILE A 62 16.89 -18.09 11.46
CA ILE A 62 15.51 -17.69 11.72
C ILE A 62 15.45 -16.71 12.89
N THR A 63 16.13 -16.99 13.99
CA THR A 63 16.20 -16.11 15.15
C THR A 63 16.73 -14.73 14.77
N LYS A 64 17.82 -14.67 14.01
CA LYS A 64 18.40 -13.43 13.52
C LYS A 64 17.46 -12.67 12.60
N PHE A 65 16.77 -13.36 11.69
CA PHE A 65 15.75 -12.75 10.81
C PHE A 65 14.63 -12.10 11.61
N ILE A 66 14.03 -12.80 12.57
CA ILE A 66 12.98 -12.28 13.44
C ILE A 66 13.48 -11.07 14.25
N GLN A 67 14.70 -11.14 14.77
CA GLN A 67 15.30 -10.02 15.50
C GLN A 67 15.44 -8.77 14.61
N VAL A 68 15.85 -8.94 13.35
CA VAL A 68 15.92 -7.83 12.38
C VAL A 68 14.55 -7.23 12.14
N LEU A 69 13.48 -8.03 11.97
CA LEU A 69 12.12 -7.54 11.79
C LEU A 69 11.65 -6.74 13.01
N LYS A 70 11.83 -7.28 14.23
CA LYS A 70 11.47 -6.59 15.48
C LYS A 70 12.24 -5.28 15.66
N THR A 71 13.54 -5.27 15.35
CA THR A 71 14.37 -4.06 15.40
C THR A 71 13.86 -2.99 14.42
N LYS A 72 13.56 -3.35 13.17
CA LYS A 72 12.99 -2.43 12.18
C LYS A 72 11.64 -1.87 12.62
N THR A 73 10.80 -2.70 13.25
CA THR A 73 9.51 -2.27 13.78
C THR A 73 9.69 -1.26 14.92
N THR A 74 10.59 -1.51 15.86
CA THR A 74 10.93 -0.59 16.96
C THR A 74 11.50 0.73 16.45
N GLN A 75 12.35 0.71 15.42
CA GLN A 75 12.86 1.93 14.80
C GLN A 75 11.74 2.74 14.12
N SER A 76 10.82 2.05 13.43
CA SER A 76 9.65 2.68 12.82
C SER A 76 8.73 3.28 13.89
N GLU A 77 8.48 2.57 14.99
CA GLU A 77 7.70 3.05 16.13
C GLU A 77 8.28 4.34 16.71
N LYS A 78 9.58 4.35 17.03
CA LYS A 78 10.27 5.55 17.55
C LYS A 78 10.16 6.75 16.61
N LYS A 79 10.14 6.52 15.29
CA LYS A 79 10.04 7.59 14.29
C LYS A 79 8.60 8.07 14.08
N LEU A 80 7.65 7.14 14.02
CA LEU A 80 6.28 7.45 13.60
C LEU A 80 5.41 7.93 14.76
N LEU A 81 5.52 7.33 15.96
CA LEU A 81 4.64 7.69 17.07
C LEU A 81 4.98 9.03 17.71
N VAL A 82 6.21 9.52 17.55
CA VAL A 82 6.60 10.84 18.08
C VAL A 82 6.17 12.01 17.20
N ARG A 83 5.83 11.76 15.92
CA ARG A 83 5.35 12.84 15.04
C ARG A 83 3.92 13.26 15.43
N ASN A 84 3.67 14.56 15.42
CA ASN A 84 2.33 15.10 15.64
C ASN A 84 1.52 15.10 14.33
N ASP A 85 0.24 15.48 14.41
CA ASP A 85 -0.66 15.49 13.24
C ASP A 85 -0.20 16.45 12.14
N GLN A 86 0.39 17.60 12.49
CA GLN A 86 0.93 18.53 11.50
C GLN A 86 2.06 17.91 10.68
N VAL A 87 2.96 17.17 11.34
CA VAL A 87 4.04 16.46 10.64
C VAL A 87 3.48 15.34 9.77
N TYR A 88 2.50 14.57 10.29
CA TYR A 88 1.81 13.53 9.52
C TYR A 88 1.16 14.11 8.25
N GLN A 89 0.38 15.18 8.38
CA GLN A 89 -0.28 15.88 7.26
C GLN A 89 0.74 16.43 6.25
N SER A 90 1.84 17.03 6.74
CA SER A 90 2.92 17.50 5.89
C SER A 90 3.58 16.37 5.10
N ASP A 91 3.82 15.23 5.73
CA ASP A 91 4.40 14.06 5.07
C ASP A 91 3.42 13.43 4.08
N SER A 92 2.14 13.38 4.40
CA SER A 92 1.07 12.95 3.49
C SER A 92 1.00 13.85 2.25
N TYR A 93 1.02 15.17 2.44
CA TYR A 93 1.10 16.14 1.34
C TYR A 93 2.31 15.91 0.43
N LYS A 94 3.51 15.76 1.02
CA LYS A 94 4.74 15.51 0.25
C LYS A 94 4.65 14.20 -0.54
N SER A 95 4.11 13.16 0.07
CA SER A 95 3.95 11.85 -0.54
C SER A 95 2.95 11.89 -1.71
N LEU A 96 1.74 12.41 -1.50
CA LEU A 96 0.72 12.54 -2.53
C LEU A 96 1.24 13.40 -3.72
N ARG A 97 1.80 14.57 -3.42
CA ARG A 97 2.40 15.45 -4.43
C ARG A 97 3.50 14.75 -5.22
N LYS A 98 4.40 14.02 -4.56
CA LYS A 98 5.50 13.28 -5.21
C LYS A 98 4.97 12.22 -6.17
N ASN A 99 3.97 11.45 -5.73
CA ASN A 99 3.39 10.38 -6.53
C ASN A 99 2.64 10.95 -7.74
N LEU A 100 1.77 11.93 -7.55
CA LEU A 100 1.07 12.60 -8.66
C LEU A 100 2.06 13.20 -9.67
N ARG A 101 3.11 13.88 -9.21
CA ARG A 101 4.14 14.43 -10.11
C ARG A 101 4.91 13.38 -10.89
N ARG A 102 5.08 12.20 -10.35
CA ARG A 102 5.74 11.08 -11.07
C ARG A 102 4.97 10.70 -12.33
N PHE A 103 3.64 10.67 -12.24
CA PHE A 103 2.78 10.25 -13.34
C PHE A 103 2.37 11.41 -14.26
N MET A 104 2.06 12.58 -13.70
CA MET A 104 1.47 13.69 -14.44
C MET A 104 2.44 14.88 -14.67
N GLY A 105 3.61 14.87 -14.05
CA GLY A 105 4.53 16.02 -14.14
C GLY A 105 4.18 17.14 -13.18
N SER A 106 4.32 18.40 -13.61
CA SER A 106 4.03 19.55 -12.75
C SER A 106 2.55 19.70 -12.50
N LEU A 107 2.16 19.83 -11.22
CA LEU A 107 0.79 20.13 -10.83
C LEU A 107 0.50 21.63 -10.90
N THR A 108 -0.71 21.99 -11.24
CA THR A 108 -1.21 23.38 -11.19
C THR A 108 -1.38 23.86 -9.75
N LYS A 109 -1.62 25.15 -9.55
CA LYS A 109 -1.89 25.71 -8.23
C LYS A 109 -3.13 25.07 -7.61
N ASP A 110 -4.22 24.98 -8.36
CA ASP A 110 -5.50 24.42 -7.89
C ASP A 110 -5.35 22.94 -7.52
N GLN A 111 -4.61 22.15 -8.32
CA GLN A 111 -4.28 20.76 -8.01
C GLN A 111 -3.45 20.64 -6.72
N LEU A 112 -2.48 21.53 -6.49
CA LEU A 112 -1.69 21.56 -5.26
C LEU A 112 -2.55 21.93 -4.04
N ASP A 113 -3.53 22.82 -4.19
CA ASP A 113 -4.47 23.18 -3.14
C ASP A 113 -5.39 22.00 -2.80
N LEU A 114 -5.88 21.25 -3.78
CA LEU A 114 -6.63 20.00 -3.56
C LEU A 114 -5.79 18.97 -2.77
N VAL A 115 -4.54 18.72 -3.19
CA VAL A 115 -3.62 17.81 -2.46
C VAL A 115 -3.42 18.26 -1.01
N LYS A 116 -3.33 19.58 -0.78
CA LYS A 116 -3.15 20.15 0.55
C LYS A 116 -4.39 19.98 1.42
N ILE A 117 -5.59 20.18 0.88
CA ILE A 117 -6.87 19.96 1.57
C ILE A 117 -6.96 18.48 1.97
N THR A 118 -6.87 17.56 1.00
CA THR A 118 -6.95 16.12 1.25
C THR A 118 -5.95 15.67 2.32
N SER A 119 -4.69 16.13 2.24
CA SER A 119 -3.67 15.73 3.21
C SER A 119 -3.96 16.19 4.65
N LYS A 120 -4.72 17.29 4.84
CA LYS A 120 -5.15 17.77 6.15
C LYS A 120 -6.31 16.97 6.73
N GLU A 121 -7.15 16.38 5.88
CA GLU A 121 -8.29 15.57 6.28
C GLU A 121 -7.90 14.12 6.59
N MET A 122 -6.74 13.66 6.09
CA MET A 122 -6.26 12.30 6.33
C MET A 122 -6.07 12.02 7.82
N ARG A 123 -6.63 10.90 8.25
CA ARG A 123 -6.49 10.37 9.62
C ARG A 123 -5.20 9.60 9.78
N ARG A 124 -4.56 9.74 10.93
CA ARG A 124 -3.33 8.99 11.23
C ARG A 124 -3.63 7.51 11.39
N VAL A 125 -2.71 6.71 10.89
CA VAL A 125 -2.70 5.24 10.99
C VAL A 125 -1.40 4.72 11.62
N ASP A 126 -0.61 5.59 12.25
CA ASP A 126 0.73 5.23 12.71
C ASP A 126 0.69 4.20 13.83
N ALA A 127 -0.19 4.39 14.83
CA ALA A 127 -0.31 3.51 15.98
C ALA A 127 -0.83 2.13 15.55
N GLU A 128 -1.92 2.11 14.81
CA GLU A 128 -2.56 0.89 14.30
C GLU A 128 -1.61 0.10 13.41
N ARG A 129 -0.89 0.79 12.52
CA ARG A 129 0.10 0.18 11.65
C ARG A 129 1.26 -0.46 12.41
N ILE A 130 1.74 0.19 13.47
CA ILE A 130 2.80 -0.36 14.32
C ILE A 130 2.28 -1.56 15.11
N GLN A 131 1.06 -1.47 15.64
CA GLN A 131 0.41 -2.57 16.36
C GLN A 131 0.26 -3.80 15.46
N SER A 132 -0.32 -3.64 14.27
CA SER A 132 -0.48 -4.75 13.31
C SER A 132 0.87 -5.36 12.93
N ARG A 133 1.90 -4.54 12.74
CA ARG A 133 3.25 -5.04 12.42
C ARG A 133 3.89 -5.81 13.59
N LYS A 134 3.66 -5.39 14.83
CA LYS A 134 4.10 -6.14 16.02
C LYS A 134 3.40 -7.49 16.10
N ALA A 135 2.08 -7.51 15.96
CA ALA A 135 1.29 -8.74 15.96
C ALA A 135 1.75 -9.71 14.85
N PHE A 136 1.97 -9.20 13.63
CA PHE A 136 2.53 -9.99 12.54
C PHE A 136 3.90 -10.59 12.90
N ASN A 137 4.83 -9.80 13.44
CA ASN A 137 6.16 -10.28 13.81
C ASN A 137 6.10 -11.35 14.91
N GLU A 138 5.21 -11.22 15.87
CA GLU A 138 5.00 -12.20 16.95
C GLU A 138 4.44 -13.51 16.39
N LYS A 139 3.39 -13.42 15.57
CA LYS A 139 2.78 -14.57 14.92
C LYS A 139 3.77 -15.29 13.99
N LEU A 140 4.51 -14.54 13.19
CA LEU A 140 5.56 -15.09 12.33
C LEU A 140 6.67 -15.76 13.15
N SER A 141 7.11 -15.14 14.26
CA SER A 141 8.10 -15.72 15.18
C SER A 141 7.64 -17.04 15.77
N PHE A 142 6.35 -17.17 16.13
CA PHE A 142 5.76 -18.41 16.63
C PHE A 142 5.69 -19.47 15.52
N ILE A 143 5.22 -19.12 14.34
CA ILE A 143 5.11 -20.07 13.21
C ILE A 143 6.49 -20.63 12.81
N LEU A 144 7.52 -19.78 12.80
CA LEU A 144 8.88 -20.17 12.41
C LEU A 144 9.66 -20.95 13.49
N GLN A 145 9.05 -21.31 14.62
CA GLN A 145 9.53 -22.37 15.50
C GLN A 145 9.41 -23.75 14.82
N ARG A 146 8.68 -23.82 13.71
CA ARG A 146 8.56 -24.97 12.82
C ARG A 146 7.97 -26.23 13.50
N GLU A 147 7.07 -26.03 14.46
CA GLU A 147 6.27 -27.12 15.00
C GLU A 147 5.33 -27.71 13.92
N GLN A 148 4.82 -28.91 14.18
CA GLN A 148 3.93 -29.63 13.24
C GLN A 148 2.87 -28.70 12.62
N GLY A 149 2.76 -28.71 11.29
CA GLY A 149 1.79 -27.88 10.54
C GLY A 149 2.18 -26.39 10.39
N TRP A 150 3.44 -26.01 10.66
CA TRP A 150 3.90 -24.62 10.55
C TRP A 150 3.76 -24.05 9.13
N GLU A 151 3.96 -24.86 8.09
CA GLU A 151 3.85 -24.41 6.70
C GLU A 151 2.42 -23.97 6.37
N ASP A 152 1.41 -24.70 6.83
CA ASP A 152 0.01 -24.34 6.61
C ASP A 152 -0.41 -23.12 7.44
N ARG A 153 0.19 -22.93 8.62
CA ARG A 153 0.02 -21.69 9.39
C ARG A 153 0.68 -20.50 8.68
N LEU A 154 1.85 -20.73 8.08
CA LEU A 154 2.55 -19.67 7.32
C LEU A 154 1.78 -19.26 6.07
N LYS A 155 1.18 -20.21 5.33
CA LYS A 155 0.31 -19.91 4.18
C LYS A 155 -0.87 -19.01 4.54
N LYS A 156 -1.39 -19.11 5.75
CA LYS A 156 -2.57 -18.37 6.22
C LYS A 156 -2.24 -17.08 6.93
N ILE A 157 -0.97 -16.73 7.09
CA ILE A 157 -0.58 -15.58 7.92
C ILE A 157 -1.10 -14.25 7.37
N THR A 158 -1.14 -14.09 6.06
CA THR A 158 -1.62 -12.88 5.36
C THR A 158 -3.13 -12.66 5.48
N HIS A 159 -3.90 -13.74 5.69
CA HIS A 159 -5.36 -13.71 5.83
C HIS A 159 -5.83 -13.76 7.28
N SER A 160 -5.00 -13.35 8.21
CA SER A 160 -5.30 -13.44 9.65
C SER A 160 -5.92 -12.13 10.16
N ASP A 161 -7.21 -12.12 10.41
CA ASP A 161 -7.96 -10.95 10.90
C ASP A 161 -7.42 -10.40 12.23
N ASP A 162 -6.85 -11.26 13.07
CA ASP A 162 -6.24 -10.90 14.35
C ASP A 162 -4.95 -10.06 14.22
N LEU A 163 -4.42 -9.89 13.02
CA LEU A 163 -3.25 -9.06 12.76
C LEU A 163 -3.62 -7.59 12.49
N VAL A 164 -4.90 -7.30 12.29
CA VAL A 164 -5.37 -5.95 11.97
C VAL A 164 -5.88 -5.28 13.24
N ALA A 165 -5.33 -4.12 13.59
CA ALA A 165 -5.80 -3.33 14.72
C ALA A 165 -7.27 -2.89 14.51
N GLU A 166 -8.06 -2.87 15.59
CA GLU A 166 -9.51 -2.68 15.59
C GLU A 166 -10.00 -1.49 14.71
N ASN A 167 -9.33 -0.35 14.80
CA ASN A 167 -9.72 0.85 14.05
C ASN A 167 -8.95 1.04 12.73
N TYR A 168 -8.07 0.10 12.37
CA TYR A 168 -7.24 0.26 11.19
C TYR A 168 -8.06 0.27 9.91
N GLN A 169 -8.97 -0.71 9.75
CA GLN A 169 -9.78 -0.87 8.54
C GLN A 169 -10.64 0.36 8.26
N SER A 170 -11.33 0.89 9.29
CA SER A 170 -12.19 2.08 9.13
C SER A 170 -11.38 3.33 8.78
N THR A 171 -10.22 3.51 9.39
CA THR A 171 -9.34 4.64 9.09
C THR A 171 -8.69 4.50 7.71
N TYR A 172 -8.32 3.28 7.33
CA TYR A 172 -7.79 2.98 5.99
C TYR A 172 -8.84 3.27 4.92
N ALA A 173 -10.06 2.75 5.07
CA ALA A 173 -11.16 2.98 4.14
C ALA A 173 -11.47 4.48 3.98
N PHE A 174 -11.52 5.23 5.08
CA PHE A 174 -11.70 6.68 5.05
C PHE A 174 -10.59 7.40 4.26
N ASN A 175 -9.33 7.04 4.51
CA ASN A 175 -8.20 7.65 3.80
C ASN A 175 -8.16 7.25 2.32
N THR A 176 -8.56 6.02 2.00
CA THR A 176 -8.67 5.54 0.61
C THR A 176 -9.74 6.31 -0.14
N ASP A 177 -10.91 6.50 0.44
CA ASP A 177 -11.99 7.30 -0.14
C ASP A 177 -11.54 8.74 -0.43
N LEU A 178 -10.88 9.41 0.52
CA LEU A 178 -10.30 10.74 0.30
C LEU A 178 -9.31 10.77 -0.88
N ILE A 179 -8.47 9.76 -1.00
CA ILE A 179 -7.49 9.67 -2.09
C ILE A 179 -8.17 9.41 -3.42
N GLN A 180 -9.21 8.58 -3.47
CA GLN A 180 -9.99 8.32 -4.68
C GLN A 180 -10.66 9.59 -5.19
N HIS A 181 -11.32 10.36 -4.32
CA HIS A 181 -11.91 11.66 -4.69
C HIS A 181 -10.84 12.66 -5.18
N LEU A 182 -9.68 12.69 -4.52
CA LEU A 182 -8.55 13.50 -5.00
C LEU A 182 -8.10 13.07 -6.41
N LEU A 183 -7.98 11.77 -6.68
CA LEU A 183 -7.58 11.25 -7.98
C LEU A 183 -8.59 11.64 -9.07
N VAL A 184 -9.89 11.51 -8.83
CA VAL A 184 -10.94 11.94 -9.74
C VAL A 184 -10.78 13.43 -10.07
N ALA A 185 -10.68 14.30 -9.05
CA ALA A 185 -10.54 15.74 -9.25
C ALA A 185 -9.25 16.12 -10.01
N ILE A 186 -8.13 15.46 -9.70
CA ILE A 186 -6.85 15.69 -10.36
C ILE A 186 -6.87 15.23 -11.82
N LEU A 187 -7.43 14.03 -12.07
CA LEU A 187 -7.51 13.47 -13.43
C LEU A 187 -8.44 14.31 -14.32
N ASN A 188 -9.57 14.80 -13.81
CA ASN A 188 -10.50 15.63 -14.57
C ASN A 188 -9.99 17.07 -14.79
N SER A 189 -9.08 17.56 -13.96
CA SER A 189 -8.46 18.88 -14.11
C SER A 189 -7.12 18.87 -14.85
N ARG A 190 -6.73 17.72 -15.45
CA ARG A 190 -5.45 17.58 -16.15
C ARG A 190 -5.44 18.40 -17.46
N ASN A 191 -4.33 19.05 -17.76
CA ASN A 191 -4.08 19.69 -19.03
C ASN A 191 -3.39 18.73 -20.02
N ASP A 192 -3.27 19.13 -21.30
CA ASP A 192 -2.71 18.30 -22.37
C ASP A 192 -1.31 17.76 -22.06
N LYS A 193 -0.44 18.58 -21.43
CA LYS A 193 0.92 18.15 -21.04
C LYS A 193 0.88 17.07 -19.97
N GLN A 194 -0.05 17.19 -19.03
CA GLN A 194 -0.24 16.21 -17.96
C GLN A 194 -0.86 14.93 -18.51
N ASP A 195 -1.83 15.02 -19.41
CA ASP A 195 -2.42 13.87 -20.09
C ASP A 195 -1.36 13.10 -20.89
N GLN A 196 -0.60 13.79 -21.75
CA GLN A 196 0.48 13.17 -22.49
C GLN A 196 1.52 12.48 -21.59
N LYS A 197 1.88 13.14 -20.48
CA LYS A 197 2.80 12.56 -19.51
C LYS A 197 2.24 11.31 -18.85
N LEU A 198 0.98 11.34 -18.43
CA LEU A 198 0.28 10.22 -17.81
C LEU A 198 0.26 9.02 -18.76
N ARG A 199 -0.22 9.18 -19.99
CA ARG A 199 -0.25 8.11 -21.02
C ARG A 199 1.15 7.55 -21.29
N THR A 200 2.18 8.42 -21.39
CA THR A 200 3.57 7.99 -21.54
C THR A 200 4.08 7.17 -20.34
N GLN A 201 3.61 7.47 -19.13
CA GLN A 201 3.98 6.66 -17.97
C GLN A 201 3.24 5.32 -17.94
N LEU A 202 1.94 5.29 -18.26
CA LEU A 202 1.15 4.05 -18.31
C LEU A 202 1.73 3.07 -19.34
N ALA A 203 2.07 3.54 -20.53
CA ALA A 203 2.66 2.72 -21.61
C ALA A 203 4.02 2.08 -21.26
N ARG A 204 4.61 2.37 -20.08
CA ARG A 204 5.87 1.76 -19.62
C ARG A 204 5.67 0.50 -18.79
N TYR A 205 4.47 0.24 -18.38
CA TYR A 205 4.10 -0.88 -17.50
C TYR A 205 3.35 -1.96 -18.26
#